data_c18a171f9b4694b6524955e88abd84c0
#
_entry.id   c18a171f9b4694b6524955e88abd84c0
#
_cell.length_a   1.000
_cell.length_b   1.000
_cell.length_c   1.000
_cell.angle_alpha   90.00
_cell.angle_beta   90.00
_cell.angle_gamma   90.00
#
_symmetry.space_group_name_H-M   'P 1'
#
loop_
_entity.id
_entity.type
_entity.pdbx_description
1 polymer ?
#
loop_
_entity_poly.entity_id
_entity_poly.type
_entity_poly.pdbx_seq_one_letter_code
_entity_poly.pdbx_strand_id
1 'polypeptide(L)'
;MFRRNGMFATTVLSFALAISAVAAQAQKKDPNVGGAPMFPTKNIVQNAVNSKDHTTLVAAVKAAGLVDTLESAGPFTVFAPTNEAFDKLPAGTVTTLLKPENKAMLVKILTYHVVAGRLSSKDLMKKIKAGHGKAMLKTVSGGTLTATMADGKIMLTDEKGGMATVTIPNVYQSNGVIHVINAVLLPQ
;
A
#
# COMPACT_ATOMS: atom_id res chain seq x y z
N MET A 1 10.53 -85.74 -34.28
CA MET A 1 9.28 -85.05 -34.65
C MET A 1 8.97 -84.03 -33.56
N PHE A 2 9.58 -82.84 -33.64
CA PHE A 2 9.48 -81.85 -32.59
C PHE A 2 9.05 -80.51 -33.19
N ARG A 3 7.85 -80.04 -32.83
CA ARG A 3 7.35 -78.71 -33.15
C ARG A 3 7.70 -77.75 -32.04
N ARG A 4 8.52 -76.73 -32.31
CA ARG A 4 8.84 -75.59 -31.43
C ARG A 4 7.82 -74.49 -31.72
N ASN A 5 6.98 -74.18 -30.76
CA ASN A 5 6.16 -72.96 -30.77
C ASN A 5 6.95 -71.79 -30.18
N GLY A 6 7.20 -70.84 -31.05
CA GLY A 6 7.77 -69.54 -30.63
C GLY A 6 6.67 -68.62 -30.09
N MET A 7 6.90 -68.16 -28.88
CA MET A 7 6.03 -67.23 -28.19
C MET A 7 6.56 -65.81 -28.42
N PHE A 8 5.88 -64.99 -29.21
CA PHE A 8 6.21 -63.58 -29.39
C PHE A 8 5.63 -62.80 -28.22
N ALA A 9 6.48 -62.28 -27.36
CA ALA A 9 6.11 -61.36 -26.31
C ALA A 9 5.97 -59.95 -26.91
N THR A 10 4.76 -59.45 -27.04
CA THR A 10 4.46 -58.07 -27.40
C THR A 10 4.58 -57.17 -26.16
N THR A 11 5.64 -56.41 -26.11
CA THR A 11 5.84 -55.38 -25.05
C THR A 11 4.99 -54.17 -25.43
N VAL A 12 3.90 -53.96 -24.70
CA VAL A 12 3.10 -52.74 -24.81
C VAL A 12 3.78 -51.64 -23.97
N LEU A 13 4.39 -50.70 -24.66
CA LEU A 13 4.99 -49.52 -24.05
C LEU A 13 3.87 -48.50 -23.75
N SER A 14 3.38 -48.49 -22.51
CA SER A 14 2.40 -47.55 -22.04
C SER A 14 3.06 -46.16 -21.88
N PHE A 15 2.79 -45.26 -22.82
CA PHE A 15 3.18 -43.87 -22.78
C PHE A 15 2.24 -43.13 -21.79
N ALA A 16 2.67 -42.99 -20.54
CA ALA A 16 1.94 -42.21 -19.55
C ALA A 16 2.08 -40.70 -19.91
N LEU A 17 1.01 -40.16 -20.45
CA LEU A 17 0.86 -38.72 -20.72
C LEU A 17 0.72 -38.01 -19.37
N ALA A 18 1.83 -37.46 -18.84
CA ALA A 18 1.80 -36.58 -17.69
C ALA A 18 1.15 -35.26 -18.11
N ILE A 19 -0.14 -35.13 -17.86
CA ILE A 19 -0.86 -33.86 -17.97
C ILE A 19 -0.37 -32.99 -16.81
N SER A 20 0.62 -32.14 -17.09
CA SER A 20 1.02 -31.07 -16.20
C SER A 20 -0.17 -30.10 -16.11
N ALA A 21 -0.97 -30.22 -15.06
CA ALA A 21 -1.94 -29.21 -14.69
C ALA A 21 -1.16 -27.92 -14.31
N VAL A 22 -0.98 -27.05 -15.29
CA VAL A 22 -0.59 -25.67 -15.03
C VAL A 22 -1.76 -25.07 -14.24
N ALA A 23 -1.61 -25.04 -12.92
CA ALA A 23 -2.51 -24.30 -12.06
C ALA A 23 -2.46 -22.83 -12.53
N ALA A 24 -3.50 -22.40 -13.22
CA ALA A 24 -3.73 -21.01 -13.54
C ALA A 24 -3.88 -20.28 -12.19
N GLN A 25 -2.76 -19.77 -11.67
CA GLN A 25 -2.80 -18.83 -10.59
C GLN A 25 -3.55 -17.62 -11.13
N ALA A 26 -4.78 -17.44 -10.66
CA ALA A 26 -5.54 -16.25 -10.93
C ALA A 26 -4.67 -15.07 -10.47
N GLN A 27 -4.06 -14.39 -11.41
CA GLN A 27 -3.24 -13.21 -11.16
C GLN A 27 -4.18 -12.20 -10.50
N LYS A 28 -3.97 -12.00 -9.19
CA LYS A 28 -4.67 -10.98 -8.44
C LYS A 28 -4.33 -9.66 -9.13
N LYS A 29 -5.31 -9.12 -9.84
CA LYS A 29 -5.13 -7.88 -10.62
C LYS A 29 -4.57 -6.81 -9.70
N ASP A 30 -3.42 -6.27 -10.07
CA ASP A 30 -2.78 -5.20 -9.30
C ASP A 30 -3.75 -4.03 -9.16
N PRO A 31 -3.89 -3.44 -7.96
CA PRO A 31 -4.79 -2.32 -7.76
C PRO A 31 -4.37 -1.15 -8.65
N ASN A 32 -5.34 -0.53 -9.32
CA ASN A 32 -5.12 0.67 -10.11
C ASN A 32 -5.35 1.89 -9.23
N VAL A 33 -4.38 2.80 -9.18
CA VAL A 33 -4.48 4.04 -8.41
C VAL A 33 -4.03 5.20 -9.30
N GLY A 34 -4.93 6.17 -9.51
CA GLY A 34 -4.66 7.31 -10.37
C GLY A 34 -4.36 6.94 -11.83
N GLY A 35 -5.04 5.89 -12.33
CA GLY A 35 -4.88 5.42 -13.71
C GLY A 35 -3.64 4.57 -13.97
N ALA A 36 -2.84 4.27 -12.93
CA ALA A 36 -1.65 3.42 -13.06
C ALA A 36 -1.76 2.14 -12.21
N PRO A 37 -1.33 0.99 -12.74
CA PRO A 37 -1.24 -0.23 -11.95
C PRO A 37 -0.13 -0.11 -10.90
N MET A 38 -0.42 -0.57 -9.67
CA MET A 38 0.51 -0.57 -8.54
C MET A 38 1.12 -1.96 -8.38
N PHE A 39 2.37 -2.10 -8.75
CA PHE A 39 3.06 -3.39 -8.74
C PHE A 39 3.63 -3.72 -7.35
N PRO A 40 3.33 -4.89 -6.76
CA PRO A 40 3.86 -5.28 -5.45
C PRO A 40 5.38 -5.54 -5.46
N THR A 41 5.98 -5.64 -6.65
CA THR A 41 7.43 -5.78 -6.84
C THR A 41 8.18 -4.45 -6.80
N LYS A 42 7.47 -3.32 -6.93
CA LYS A 42 8.05 -1.96 -6.84
C LYS A 42 7.89 -1.40 -5.44
N ASN A 43 8.79 -0.48 -5.05
CA ASN A 43 8.68 0.21 -3.79
C ASN A 43 7.58 1.31 -3.82
N ILE A 44 7.32 1.91 -2.65
CA ILE A 44 6.28 2.93 -2.47
C ILE A 44 6.47 4.11 -3.44
N VAL A 45 7.69 4.63 -3.57
CA VAL A 45 7.98 5.79 -4.42
C VAL A 45 7.88 5.45 -5.90
N GLN A 46 8.46 4.30 -6.31
CA GLN A 46 8.42 3.84 -7.70
C GLN A 46 7.00 3.62 -8.24
N ASN A 47 6.06 3.28 -7.39
CA ASN A 47 4.66 3.18 -7.76
C ASN A 47 3.96 4.55 -7.70
N ALA A 48 4.17 5.33 -6.64
CA ALA A 48 3.50 6.61 -6.44
C ALA A 48 3.77 7.61 -7.58
N VAL A 49 4.98 7.61 -8.15
CA VAL A 49 5.35 8.53 -9.25
C VAL A 49 4.54 8.29 -10.53
N ASN A 50 3.95 7.11 -10.70
CA ASN A 50 3.12 6.78 -11.86
C ASN A 50 1.64 7.13 -11.64
N SER A 51 1.24 7.44 -10.41
CA SER A 51 -0.15 7.78 -10.07
C SER A 51 -0.45 9.24 -10.35
N LYS A 52 -1.45 9.48 -11.21
CA LYS A 52 -1.92 10.84 -11.50
C LYS A 52 -2.61 11.50 -10.30
N ASP A 53 -3.11 10.69 -9.37
CA ASP A 53 -3.83 11.18 -8.18
C ASP A 53 -2.89 11.56 -7.03
N HIS A 54 -1.58 11.29 -7.15
CA HIS A 54 -0.59 11.54 -6.08
C HIS A 54 0.56 12.45 -6.52
N THR A 55 0.38 13.24 -7.55
CA THR A 55 1.43 14.14 -8.07
C THR A 55 1.88 15.17 -7.03
N THR A 56 0.94 15.74 -6.27
CA THR A 56 1.22 16.68 -5.18
C THR A 56 1.99 16.00 -4.04
N LEU A 57 1.60 14.78 -3.66
CA LEU A 57 2.30 14.00 -2.65
C LEU A 57 3.74 13.69 -3.07
N VAL A 58 3.95 13.28 -4.31
CA VAL A 58 5.29 12.99 -4.85
C VAL A 58 6.17 14.24 -4.86
N ALA A 59 5.61 15.38 -5.27
CA ALA A 59 6.31 16.67 -5.21
C ALA A 59 6.70 17.04 -3.77
N ALA A 60 5.79 16.84 -2.82
CA ALA A 60 6.03 17.07 -1.40
C ALA A 60 7.13 16.17 -0.82
N VAL A 61 7.11 14.86 -1.15
CA VAL A 61 8.14 13.89 -0.73
C VAL A 61 9.52 14.27 -1.26
N LYS A 62 9.60 14.72 -2.52
CA LYS A 62 10.85 15.20 -3.13
C LYS A 62 11.34 16.47 -2.46
N ALA A 63 10.47 17.47 -2.25
CA ALA A 63 10.83 18.73 -1.58
C ALA A 63 11.29 18.50 -0.14
N ALA A 64 10.68 17.55 0.56
CA ALA A 64 11.08 17.16 1.92
C ALA A 64 12.40 16.39 1.97
N GLY A 65 12.87 15.82 0.85
CA GLY A 65 14.05 14.95 0.82
C GLY A 65 13.81 13.58 1.46
N LEU A 66 12.56 13.09 1.41
CA LEU A 66 12.17 11.81 2.02
C LEU A 66 12.13 10.64 1.02
N VAL A 67 12.59 10.84 -0.22
CA VAL A 67 12.60 9.80 -1.26
C VAL A 67 13.37 8.58 -0.78
N ASP A 68 14.63 8.75 -0.40
CA ASP A 68 15.50 7.64 0.05
C ASP A 68 14.95 6.94 1.30
N THR A 69 14.34 7.71 2.21
CA THR A 69 13.70 7.14 3.41
C THR A 69 12.53 6.24 3.05
N LEU A 70 11.68 6.65 2.12
CA LEU A 70 10.52 5.87 1.68
C LEU A 70 10.88 4.76 0.69
N GLU A 71 12.06 4.79 0.09
CA GLU A 71 12.62 3.71 -0.74
C GLU A 71 13.37 2.66 0.08
N SER A 72 13.71 2.97 1.34
CA SER A 72 14.42 2.05 2.23
C SER A 72 13.63 0.75 2.47
N ALA A 73 14.30 -0.24 3.06
CA ALA A 73 13.77 -1.61 3.18
C ALA A 73 12.46 -1.76 3.97
N GLY A 74 12.01 -0.75 4.72
CA GLY A 74 10.76 -0.79 5.49
C GLY A 74 10.72 -1.89 6.55
N PRO A 75 9.57 -2.51 6.84
CA PRO A 75 8.25 -2.27 6.23
C PRO A 75 7.56 -0.98 6.71
N PHE A 76 6.82 -0.33 5.79
CA PHE A 76 6.06 0.88 6.10
C PHE A 76 4.58 0.71 5.77
N THR A 77 3.73 1.42 6.53
CA THR A 77 2.34 1.69 6.16
C THR A 77 2.22 3.18 5.86
N VAL A 78 1.86 3.52 4.64
CA VAL A 78 1.71 4.90 4.20
C VAL A 78 0.24 5.22 3.94
N PHE A 79 -0.26 6.24 4.60
CA PHE A 79 -1.57 6.82 4.32
C PHE A 79 -1.38 7.94 3.29
N ALA A 80 -1.66 7.63 2.01
CA ALA A 80 -1.37 8.51 0.89
C ALA A 80 -2.57 9.39 0.54
N PRO A 81 -2.53 10.70 0.83
CA PRO A 81 -3.57 11.63 0.42
C PRO A 81 -3.52 11.88 -1.09
N THR A 82 -4.70 11.93 -1.73
CA THR A 82 -4.83 12.28 -3.15
C THR A 82 -4.62 13.78 -3.40
N ASN A 83 -4.45 14.18 -4.66
CA ASN A 83 -4.41 15.61 -5.02
C ASN A 83 -5.64 16.35 -4.49
N GLU A 84 -6.84 15.76 -4.65
CA GLU A 84 -8.10 16.30 -4.11
C GLU A 84 -8.07 16.46 -2.57
N ALA A 85 -7.32 15.60 -1.86
CA ALA A 85 -7.14 15.73 -0.42
C ALA A 85 -6.33 16.98 -0.07
N PHE A 86 -5.32 17.31 -0.86
CA PHE A 86 -4.54 18.54 -0.73
C PHE A 86 -5.35 19.78 -1.10
N ASP A 87 -6.24 19.69 -2.09
CA ASP A 87 -7.10 20.79 -2.52
C ASP A 87 -8.12 21.22 -1.43
N LYS A 88 -8.42 20.33 -0.49
CA LYS A 88 -9.26 20.64 0.69
C LYS A 88 -8.55 21.50 1.74
N LEU A 89 -7.24 21.61 1.68
CA LEU A 89 -6.50 22.51 2.56
C LEU A 89 -6.77 23.97 2.19
N PRO A 90 -6.65 24.92 3.13
CA PRO A 90 -6.78 26.35 2.82
C PRO A 90 -5.90 26.76 1.65
N ALA A 91 -6.40 27.63 0.81
CA ALA A 91 -5.69 28.11 -0.39
C ALA A 91 -4.27 28.60 -0.02
N GLY A 92 -3.28 28.20 -0.81
CA GLY A 92 -1.89 28.56 -0.57
C GLY A 92 -1.15 27.71 0.47
N THR A 93 -1.84 26.86 1.24
CA THR A 93 -1.18 25.99 2.25
C THR A 93 -0.16 25.05 1.62
N VAL A 94 -0.52 24.38 0.54
CA VAL A 94 0.39 23.47 -0.17
C VAL A 94 1.60 24.21 -0.71
N THR A 95 1.38 25.35 -1.39
CA THR A 95 2.46 26.19 -1.92
C THR A 95 3.38 26.68 -0.81
N THR A 96 2.84 27.06 0.34
CA THR A 96 3.61 27.47 1.51
C THR A 96 4.43 26.32 2.10
N LEU A 97 3.84 25.12 2.22
CA LEU A 97 4.53 23.94 2.74
C LEU A 97 5.68 23.46 1.83
N LEU A 98 5.57 23.69 0.52
CA LEU A 98 6.60 23.30 -0.45
C LEU A 98 7.80 24.26 -0.47
N LYS A 99 7.72 25.40 0.21
CA LYS A 99 8.83 26.35 0.30
C LYS A 99 9.97 25.79 1.16
N PRO A 100 11.23 26.07 0.81
CA PRO A 100 12.40 25.57 1.54
C PRO A 100 12.39 25.92 3.04
N GLU A 101 11.90 27.11 3.40
CA GLU A 101 11.79 27.57 4.80
C GLU A 101 10.82 26.70 5.63
N ASN A 102 9.86 26.02 5.00
CA ASN A 102 8.87 25.17 5.66
C ASN A 102 9.19 23.67 5.56
N LYS A 103 10.39 23.32 5.08
CA LYS A 103 10.80 21.92 4.90
C LYS A 103 10.64 21.09 6.16
N ALA A 104 10.98 21.60 7.33
CA ALA A 104 10.85 20.89 8.61
C ALA A 104 9.37 20.52 8.91
N MET A 105 8.46 21.46 8.66
CA MET A 105 7.02 21.21 8.82
C MET A 105 6.51 20.21 7.79
N LEU A 106 6.95 20.31 6.55
CA LEU A 106 6.61 19.36 5.48
C LEU A 106 7.06 17.94 5.84
N VAL A 107 8.30 17.79 6.32
CA VAL A 107 8.83 16.50 6.80
C VAL A 107 7.97 15.96 7.95
N LYS A 108 7.61 16.80 8.93
CA LYS A 108 6.75 16.41 10.06
C LYS A 108 5.37 15.90 9.56
N ILE A 109 4.74 16.61 8.64
CA ILE A 109 3.44 16.22 8.07
C ILE A 109 3.57 14.90 7.29
N LEU A 110 4.56 14.77 6.41
CA LEU A 110 4.73 13.56 5.61
C LEU A 110 5.05 12.33 6.47
N THR A 111 5.92 12.46 7.46
CA THR A 111 6.26 11.38 8.40
C THR A 111 5.10 11.06 9.36
N TYR A 112 4.17 12.00 9.57
CA TYR A 112 2.92 11.77 10.29
C TYR A 112 1.96 10.84 9.53
N HIS A 113 2.05 10.80 8.20
CA HIS A 113 1.29 9.86 7.37
C HIS A 113 1.93 8.46 7.26
N VAL A 114 3.09 8.26 7.88
CA VAL A 114 3.82 6.99 7.82
C VAL A 114 3.83 6.32 9.20
N VAL A 115 3.45 5.05 9.21
CA VAL A 115 3.49 4.18 10.39
C VAL A 115 4.51 3.07 10.14
N ALA A 116 5.35 2.77 11.12
CA ALA A 116 6.28 1.66 11.03
C ALA A 116 5.53 0.31 11.04
N GLY A 117 5.96 -0.62 10.21
CA GLY A 117 5.31 -1.92 10.03
C GLY A 117 4.35 -1.96 8.85
N ARG A 118 4.07 -3.17 8.38
CA ARG A 118 3.10 -3.41 7.29
C ARG A 118 1.74 -3.76 7.91
N LEU A 119 0.83 -2.80 7.96
CA LEU A 119 -0.51 -2.96 8.48
C LEU A 119 -1.52 -3.04 7.34
N SER A 120 -2.06 -4.22 7.07
CA SER A 120 -3.17 -4.37 6.15
C SER A 120 -4.47 -3.82 6.75
N SER A 121 -5.50 -3.60 5.92
CA SER A 121 -6.82 -3.22 6.42
C SER A 121 -7.38 -4.24 7.42
N LYS A 122 -7.06 -5.52 7.26
CA LYS A 122 -7.43 -6.58 8.21
C LYS A 122 -6.71 -6.41 9.55
N ASP A 123 -5.43 -6.03 9.54
CA ASP A 123 -4.67 -5.79 10.76
C ASP A 123 -5.16 -4.54 11.48
N LEU A 124 -5.47 -3.48 10.73
CA LEU A 124 -6.10 -2.28 11.27
C LEU A 124 -7.47 -2.60 11.92
N MET A 125 -8.33 -3.37 11.23
CA MET A 125 -9.60 -3.80 11.79
C MET A 125 -9.46 -4.65 13.06
N LYS A 126 -8.48 -5.56 13.10
CA LYS A 126 -8.17 -6.35 14.31
C LYS A 126 -7.76 -5.44 15.47
N LYS A 127 -6.87 -4.48 15.22
CA LYS A 127 -6.44 -3.50 16.22
C LYS A 127 -7.60 -2.63 16.72
N ILE A 128 -8.49 -2.19 15.83
CA ILE A 128 -9.68 -1.41 16.16
C ILE A 128 -10.62 -2.24 17.05
N LYS A 129 -10.86 -3.50 16.70
CA LYS A 129 -11.68 -4.41 17.53
C LYS A 129 -11.06 -4.64 18.91
N ALA A 130 -9.76 -4.93 18.97
CA ALA A 130 -9.03 -5.14 20.22
C ALA A 130 -9.04 -3.89 21.11
N GLY A 131 -9.04 -2.70 20.52
CA GLY A 131 -9.10 -1.41 21.20
C GLY A 131 -10.51 -0.86 21.40
N HIS A 132 -11.53 -1.74 21.46
CA HIS A 132 -12.94 -1.35 21.71
C HIS A 132 -13.45 -0.28 20.73
N GLY A 133 -13.17 -0.44 19.45
CA GLY A 133 -13.61 0.46 18.38
C GLY A 133 -12.61 1.53 17.97
N LYS A 134 -11.43 1.60 18.61
CA LYS A 134 -10.36 2.55 18.30
C LYS A 134 -9.01 1.84 18.27
N ALA A 135 -8.12 2.23 17.35
CA ALA A 135 -6.73 1.81 17.35
C ALA A 135 -5.82 3.03 17.29
N MET A 136 -4.92 3.16 18.23
CA MET A 136 -3.90 4.21 18.23
C MET A 136 -2.69 3.72 17.44
N LEU A 137 -2.32 4.44 16.40
CA LEU A 137 -1.20 4.15 15.50
C LEU A 137 -0.11 5.21 15.73
N LYS A 138 1.03 4.75 16.22
CA LYS A 138 2.18 5.65 16.38
C LYS A 138 2.83 5.89 15.02
N THR A 139 2.95 7.15 14.63
CA THR A 139 3.56 7.57 13.37
C THR A 139 5.06 7.74 13.48
N VAL A 140 5.75 7.76 12.35
CA VAL A 140 7.20 7.99 12.26
C VAL A 140 7.59 9.38 12.77
N SER A 141 6.70 10.37 12.66
CA SER A 141 6.92 11.71 13.25
C SER A 141 6.86 11.75 14.78
N GLY A 142 6.44 10.64 15.42
CA GLY A 142 6.23 10.55 16.87
C GLY A 142 4.82 10.87 17.34
N GLY A 143 3.96 11.41 16.48
CA GLY A 143 2.56 11.67 16.76
C GLY A 143 1.69 10.41 16.67
N THR A 144 0.40 10.56 16.93
CA THR A 144 -0.56 9.45 16.97
C THR A 144 -1.73 9.69 16.02
N LEU A 145 -2.05 8.66 15.22
CA LEU A 145 -3.29 8.60 14.46
C LEU A 145 -4.27 7.64 15.16
N THR A 146 -5.52 8.04 15.26
CA THR A 146 -6.58 7.18 15.78
C THR A 146 -7.35 6.57 14.60
N ALA A 147 -7.28 5.26 14.44
CA ALA A 147 -8.07 4.53 13.45
C ALA A 147 -9.37 4.03 14.07
N THR A 148 -10.48 4.23 13.37
CA THR A 148 -11.83 3.76 13.74
C THR A 148 -12.51 3.13 12.52
N MET A 149 -13.68 2.52 12.74
CA MET A 149 -14.54 2.04 11.66
C MET A 149 -15.80 2.92 11.60
N ALA A 150 -16.10 3.44 10.41
CA ALA A 150 -17.34 4.13 10.12
C ALA A 150 -17.84 3.71 8.74
N ASP A 151 -19.10 3.36 8.63
CA ASP A 151 -19.76 2.95 7.37
C ASP A 151 -19.01 1.84 6.61
N GLY A 152 -18.43 0.89 7.35
CA GLY A 152 -17.64 -0.21 6.76
C GLY A 152 -16.26 0.19 6.23
N LYS A 153 -15.85 1.43 6.42
CA LYS A 153 -14.55 1.96 6.00
C LYS A 153 -13.68 2.29 7.21
N ILE A 154 -12.37 2.23 7.02
CA ILE A 154 -11.41 2.71 8.02
C ILE A 154 -11.36 4.24 7.93
N MET A 155 -11.56 4.88 9.06
CA MET A 155 -11.42 6.32 9.23
C MET A 155 -10.23 6.59 10.14
N LEU A 156 -9.44 7.58 9.79
CA LEU A 156 -8.31 8.07 10.58
C LEU A 156 -8.65 9.44 11.14
N THR A 157 -8.34 9.65 12.39
CA THR A 157 -8.46 10.96 13.05
C THR A 157 -7.09 11.40 13.52
N ASP A 158 -6.70 12.62 13.19
CA ASP A 158 -5.45 13.22 13.63
C ASP A 158 -5.59 13.88 15.01
N GLU A 159 -4.47 14.41 15.53
CA GLU A 159 -4.41 15.05 16.85
C GLU A 159 -5.16 16.39 16.92
N LYS A 160 -5.48 17.00 15.77
CA LYS A 160 -6.28 18.24 15.67
C LYS A 160 -7.77 17.97 15.48
N GLY A 161 -8.17 16.68 15.41
CA GLY A 161 -9.56 16.28 15.15
C GLY A 161 -9.91 16.22 13.67
N GLY A 162 -8.95 16.43 12.77
CA GLY A 162 -9.12 16.23 11.34
C GLY A 162 -9.35 14.75 11.02
N MET A 163 -10.23 14.47 10.06
CA MET A 163 -10.61 13.11 9.69
C MET A 163 -10.32 12.80 8.22
N ALA A 164 -9.81 11.61 7.98
CA ALA A 164 -9.58 11.06 6.64
C ALA A 164 -10.16 9.65 6.53
N THR A 165 -10.83 9.37 5.42
CA THR A 165 -11.38 8.04 5.12
C THR A 165 -10.44 7.31 4.16
N VAL A 166 -10.17 6.04 4.43
CA VAL A 166 -9.45 5.16 3.50
C VAL A 166 -10.37 4.81 2.33
N THR A 167 -9.99 5.25 1.15
CA THR A 167 -10.75 5.04 -0.10
C THR A 167 -10.31 3.79 -0.85
N ILE A 168 -8.99 3.55 -0.93
CA ILE A 168 -8.40 2.35 -1.53
C ILE A 168 -7.43 1.73 -0.52
N PRO A 169 -7.82 0.64 0.14
CA PRO A 169 -6.95 -0.06 1.08
C PRO A 169 -6.04 -1.08 0.38
N ASN A 170 -4.98 -1.51 1.08
CA ASN A 170 -4.17 -2.67 0.72
C ASN A 170 -3.45 -2.58 -0.65
N VAL A 171 -2.95 -1.41 -1.00
CA VAL A 171 -2.04 -1.26 -2.15
C VAL A 171 -0.66 -1.72 -1.71
N TYR A 172 -0.34 -3.00 -1.96
CA TYR A 172 0.90 -3.62 -1.51
C TYR A 172 2.09 -3.19 -2.36
N GLN A 173 3.22 -2.98 -1.70
CA GLN A 173 4.50 -2.59 -2.26
C GLN A 173 5.59 -3.55 -1.76
N SER A 174 6.75 -3.57 -2.41
CA SER A 174 7.89 -4.41 -1.95
C SER A 174 8.31 -4.04 -0.51
N ASN A 175 8.34 -2.78 -0.18
CA ASN A 175 8.77 -2.26 1.13
C ASN A 175 7.63 -1.76 2.03
N GLY A 176 6.36 -2.05 1.71
CA GLY A 176 5.26 -1.62 2.59
C GLY A 176 3.87 -1.85 2.02
N VAL A 177 2.92 -1.07 2.53
CA VAL A 177 1.54 -1.00 2.05
C VAL A 177 1.08 0.45 2.05
N ILE A 178 0.35 0.83 1.01
CA ILE A 178 -0.29 2.14 0.89
C ILE A 178 -1.80 1.97 1.13
N HIS A 179 -2.36 2.90 1.89
CA HIS A 179 -3.79 3.12 2.01
C HIS A 179 -4.09 4.53 1.50
N VAL A 180 -4.85 4.64 0.42
CA VAL A 180 -5.23 5.93 -0.15
C VAL A 180 -6.29 6.58 0.72
N ILE A 181 -6.11 7.86 1.04
CA ILE A 181 -7.02 8.63 1.89
C ILE A 181 -7.50 9.91 1.20
N ASN A 182 -8.68 10.38 1.60
CA ASN A 182 -9.38 11.51 0.98
C ASN A 182 -9.18 12.87 1.66
N ALA A 183 -8.30 12.94 2.66
CA ALA A 183 -7.93 14.17 3.35
C ALA A 183 -6.50 14.08 3.88
N VAL A 184 -5.84 15.22 4.04
CA VAL A 184 -4.50 15.34 4.64
C VAL A 184 -4.67 15.41 6.16
N LEU A 185 -3.86 14.64 6.88
CA LEU A 185 -3.84 14.61 8.35
C LEU A 185 -2.72 15.53 8.85
N LEU A 186 -3.02 16.30 9.88
CA LEU A 186 -2.10 17.30 10.40
C LEU A 186 -1.68 16.95 11.84
N PRO A 187 -0.35 16.89 12.11
CA PRO A 187 0.14 16.75 13.48
C PRO A 187 -0.09 18.04 14.27
N GLN A 188 -0.04 17.93 15.59
CA GLN A 188 0.00 19.10 16.48
C GLN A 188 1.25 19.93 16.28
#